data_6927c207cb2fbbb6da26ab4f8a90bdf4
#
_entry.id   6927c207cb2fbbb6da26ab4f8a90bdf4
#
_cell.length_a   1.000
_cell.length_b   1.000
_cell.length_c   1.000
_cell.angle_alpha   90.00
_cell.angle_beta   90.00
_cell.angle_gamma   90.00
#
_symmetry.space_group_name_H-M   'P 1'
#
loop_
_entity.id
_entity.type
_entity.pdbx_description
1 polymer ?
#
loop_
_entity_poly.entity_id
_entity_poly.type
_entity_poly.pdbx_seq_one_letter_code
_entity_poly.pdbx_strand_id
1 'polypeptide(L)'
;MAGTTETKSGSSSTDLANKESDLALFETSEETISKIKNPTEVGSDWPEPKISENSRMVLERRYLKKDDKGRPIETPKDMFMRVAKTIAAADKTYDKKANIDELAKRFYQMMANFEFMPNSPTLMNAGRDLGQLSGCFVLPIGDSMEEIFDAVKYTALIHKSGGGTGFMY
;
A
#
# COMPACT_ATOMS: atom_id res chain seq x y z
N MET A 1 34.53 -22.84 45.49
CA MET A 1 34.52 -23.22 44.05
C MET A 1 33.21 -22.73 43.45
N ALA A 2 33.25 -21.60 42.77
CA ALA A 2 32.08 -21.00 42.15
C ALA A 2 32.17 -21.29 40.66
N GLY A 3 31.16 -21.97 40.10
CA GLY A 3 31.03 -22.27 38.71
C GLY A 3 30.14 -21.21 38.05
N THR A 4 30.74 -20.37 37.24
CA THR A 4 30.08 -19.41 36.36
C THR A 4 29.58 -20.12 35.11
N THR A 5 28.28 -20.16 34.90
CA THR A 5 27.63 -20.62 33.65
C THR A 5 27.44 -19.41 32.76
N GLU A 6 28.24 -19.31 31.69
CA GLU A 6 28.03 -18.38 30.59
C GLU A 6 26.87 -18.88 29.72
N THR A 7 25.79 -18.10 29.64
CA THR A 7 24.72 -18.29 28.65
C THR A 7 25.10 -17.56 27.36
N LYS A 8 25.49 -18.31 26.34
CA LYS A 8 25.64 -17.80 24.97
C LYS A 8 24.29 -17.53 24.38
N SER A 9 23.96 -16.24 24.16
CA SER A 9 22.85 -15.84 23.30
C SER A 9 23.27 -16.01 21.83
N GLY A 10 22.87 -17.12 21.22
CA GLY A 10 23.01 -17.34 19.79
C GLY A 10 21.85 -16.64 19.05
N SER A 11 22.09 -15.49 18.44
CA SER A 11 21.16 -14.97 17.44
C SER A 11 21.18 -15.91 16.24
N SER A 12 20.02 -16.48 15.94
CA SER A 12 19.83 -17.49 14.89
C SER A 12 20.06 -16.87 13.52
N SER A 13 20.90 -17.50 12.69
CA SER A 13 21.14 -17.16 11.27
C SER A 13 19.85 -17.19 10.41
N THR A 14 18.77 -17.78 10.92
CA THR A 14 17.44 -17.81 10.30
C THR A 14 16.73 -16.44 10.31
N ASP A 15 16.98 -15.58 11.31
CA ASP A 15 16.33 -14.27 11.40
C ASP A 15 16.91 -13.25 10.39
N LEU A 16 18.18 -13.41 10.01
CA LEU A 16 18.81 -12.58 9.00
C LEU A 16 18.39 -12.98 7.57
N ALA A 17 18.24 -14.29 7.32
CA ALA A 17 17.79 -14.79 6.02
C ALA A 17 16.33 -14.42 5.73
N ASN A 18 15.46 -14.38 6.74
CA ASN A 18 14.08 -13.89 6.58
C ASN A 18 14.02 -12.39 6.30
N LYS A 19 14.88 -11.58 6.90
CA LYS A 19 14.94 -10.13 6.60
C LYS A 19 15.40 -9.82 5.17
N GLU A 20 16.33 -10.59 4.63
CA GLU A 20 16.78 -10.42 3.23
C GLU A 20 15.71 -10.87 2.22
N SER A 21 14.96 -11.94 2.51
CA SER A 21 13.86 -12.39 1.65
C SER A 21 12.68 -11.39 1.62
N ASP A 22 12.39 -10.74 2.74
CA ASP A 22 11.34 -9.71 2.82
C ASP A 22 11.75 -8.41 2.09
N LEU A 23 13.04 -8.04 2.13
CA LEU A 23 13.56 -6.92 1.34
C LEU A 23 13.52 -7.20 -0.16
N ALA A 24 13.88 -8.41 -0.59
CA ALA A 24 13.85 -8.82 -1.99
C ALA A 24 12.43 -8.86 -2.58
N LEU A 25 11.42 -9.15 -1.77
CA LEU A 25 10.00 -9.04 -2.16
C LEU A 25 9.57 -7.59 -2.38
N PHE A 26 10.15 -6.64 -1.65
CA PHE A 26 9.89 -5.20 -1.82
C PHE A 26 10.56 -4.64 -3.08
N GLU A 27 11.79 -5.02 -3.38
CA GLU A 27 12.53 -4.55 -4.57
C GLU A 27 11.90 -5.04 -5.88
N THR A 28 11.36 -6.27 -5.93
CA THR A 28 10.67 -6.78 -7.12
C THR A 28 9.36 -6.06 -7.41
N SER A 29 8.72 -5.47 -6.42
CA SER A 29 7.48 -4.70 -6.62
C SER A 29 7.71 -3.34 -7.26
N GLU A 30 8.79 -2.64 -6.92
CA GLU A 30 9.12 -1.32 -7.49
C GLU A 30 9.50 -1.42 -8.98
N GLU A 31 10.26 -2.43 -9.37
CA GLU A 31 10.64 -2.65 -10.77
C GLU A 31 9.44 -3.01 -11.67
N THR A 32 8.46 -3.71 -11.13
CA THR A 32 7.22 -4.06 -11.83
C THR A 32 6.31 -2.84 -11.96
N ILE A 33 6.22 -1.98 -10.94
CA ILE A 33 5.42 -0.75 -10.94
C ILE A 33 6.00 0.30 -11.89
N SER A 34 7.34 0.42 -11.98
CA SER A 34 8.00 1.40 -12.86
C SER A 34 7.85 1.08 -14.36
N LYS A 35 7.59 -0.18 -14.70
CA LYS A 35 7.35 -0.63 -16.09
C LYS A 35 5.91 -0.46 -16.57
N ILE A 36 4.98 -0.03 -15.71
CA ILE A 36 3.61 0.32 -16.11
C ILE A 36 3.67 1.65 -16.86
N LYS A 37 3.60 1.59 -18.21
CA LYS A 37 3.46 2.76 -19.09
C LYS A 37 2.32 3.65 -18.58
N ASN A 38 2.48 4.96 -18.77
CA ASN A 38 1.56 6.00 -18.33
C ASN A 38 0.08 5.57 -18.29
N PRO A 39 -0.62 5.70 -17.15
CA PRO A 39 -1.98 5.20 -16.94
C PRO A 39 -3.03 5.76 -17.89
N THR A 40 -2.72 6.84 -18.60
CA THR A 40 -3.66 7.61 -19.41
C THR A 40 -4.05 6.96 -20.74
N GLU A 41 -3.30 6.00 -21.28
CA GLU A 41 -3.58 5.44 -22.61
C GLU A 41 -4.52 4.22 -22.61
N VAL A 42 -4.61 3.47 -21.51
CA VAL A 42 -5.51 2.30 -21.40
C VAL A 42 -6.69 2.66 -20.50
N GLY A 43 -7.89 2.64 -21.02
CA GLY A 43 -9.12 2.86 -20.25
C GLY A 43 -9.84 4.17 -20.57
N SER A 44 -9.47 4.85 -21.65
CA SER A 44 -10.21 6.05 -22.14
C SER A 44 -11.69 5.77 -22.42
N ASP A 45 -12.02 4.53 -22.80
CA ASP A 45 -13.36 4.04 -23.06
C ASP A 45 -14.12 3.54 -21.80
N TRP A 46 -13.46 3.56 -20.62
CA TRP A 46 -14.11 3.12 -19.40
C TRP A 46 -15.15 4.15 -18.92
N PRO A 47 -16.31 3.73 -18.41
CA PRO A 47 -17.41 4.63 -18.09
C PRO A 47 -17.02 5.60 -16.96
N GLU A 48 -17.59 6.81 -16.99
CA GLU A 48 -17.42 7.76 -15.88
C GLU A 48 -18.14 7.26 -14.62
N PRO A 49 -17.49 7.32 -13.44
CA PRO A 49 -18.13 6.95 -12.19
C PRO A 49 -19.20 7.99 -11.81
N LYS A 50 -20.38 7.52 -11.41
CA LYS A 50 -21.51 8.38 -11.01
C LYS A 50 -21.34 8.88 -9.57
N ILE A 51 -20.48 9.88 -9.36
CA ILE A 51 -20.19 10.45 -8.04
C ILE A 51 -21.05 11.70 -7.78
N SER A 52 -21.54 11.84 -6.54
CA SER A 52 -22.22 13.07 -6.11
C SER A 52 -21.24 14.24 -6.02
N GLU A 53 -21.76 15.47 -6.04
CA GLU A 53 -20.94 16.67 -5.87
C GLU A 53 -20.19 16.69 -4.53
N ASN A 54 -20.86 16.26 -3.45
CA ASN A 54 -20.21 16.13 -2.14
C ASN A 54 -19.06 15.13 -2.15
N SER A 55 -19.24 13.98 -2.80
CA SER A 55 -18.17 12.99 -2.94
C SER A 55 -17.00 13.55 -3.77
N ARG A 56 -17.29 14.24 -4.86
CA ARG A 56 -16.27 14.91 -5.69
C ARG A 56 -15.43 15.86 -4.86
N MET A 57 -16.07 16.73 -4.09
CA MET A 57 -15.39 17.71 -3.23
C MET A 57 -14.46 17.01 -2.19
N VAL A 58 -14.92 15.93 -1.58
CA VAL A 58 -14.10 15.14 -0.63
C VAL A 58 -12.90 14.50 -1.34
N LEU A 59 -13.12 13.91 -2.51
CA LEU A 59 -12.04 13.30 -3.30
C LEU A 59 -10.98 14.34 -3.69
N GLU A 60 -11.37 15.48 -4.21
CA GLU A 60 -10.48 16.58 -4.58
C GLU A 60 -9.66 17.10 -3.40
N ARG A 61 -10.29 17.20 -2.22
CA ARG A 61 -9.59 17.71 -1.03
C ARG A 61 -8.60 16.71 -0.44
N ARG A 62 -8.89 15.41 -0.44
CA ARG A 62 -8.18 14.42 0.38
C ARG A 62 -7.55 13.27 -0.39
N TYR A 63 -8.05 12.88 -1.56
CA TYR A 63 -7.69 11.62 -2.20
C TYR A 63 -6.95 11.79 -3.53
N LEU A 64 -7.35 12.76 -4.33
CA LEU A 64 -6.78 12.94 -5.66
C LEU A 64 -5.30 13.37 -5.58
N LYS A 65 -4.51 12.93 -6.56
CA LYS A 65 -3.13 13.38 -6.74
C LYS A 65 -3.12 14.90 -6.97
N LYS A 66 -2.18 15.59 -6.34
CA LYS A 66 -2.04 17.05 -6.41
C LYS A 66 -0.66 17.45 -6.90
N ASP A 67 -0.58 18.61 -7.52
CA ASP A 67 0.68 19.28 -7.84
C ASP A 67 1.30 19.94 -6.59
N ASP A 68 2.50 20.50 -6.74
CA ASP A 68 3.23 21.19 -5.66
C ASP A 68 2.47 22.42 -5.10
N LYS A 69 1.46 22.90 -5.82
CA LYS A 69 0.58 24.01 -5.41
C LYS A 69 -0.71 23.53 -4.74
N GLY A 70 -0.86 22.22 -4.52
CA GLY A 70 -2.01 21.62 -3.89
C GLY A 70 -3.25 21.48 -4.79
N ARG A 71 -3.12 21.67 -6.10
CA ARG A 71 -4.22 21.56 -7.07
C ARG A 71 -4.36 20.10 -7.54
N PRO A 72 -5.57 19.55 -7.65
CA PRO A 72 -5.78 18.21 -8.21
C PRO A 72 -5.23 18.12 -9.65
N ILE A 73 -4.47 17.07 -9.93
CA ILE A 73 -3.91 16.74 -11.26
C ILE A 73 -4.42 15.40 -11.79
N GLU A 74 -5.37 14.80 -11.11
CA GLU A 74 -6.13 13.64 -11.57
C GLU A 74 -7.62 13.86 -11.31
N THR A 75 -8.47 13.18 -12.10
CA THR A 75 -9.91 13.12 -11.87
C THR A 75 -10.26 11.92 -11.00
N PRO A 76 -11.50 11.82 -10.46
CA PRO A 76 -11.95 10.59 -9.80
C PRO A 76 -11.86 9.34 -10.68
N LYS A 77 -12.11 9.47 -11.99
CA LYS A 77 -11.90 8.40 -12.97
C LYS A 77 -10.45 7.95 -13.01
N ASP A 78 -9.51 8.90 -13.11
CA ASP A 78 -8.08 8.61 -13.14
C ASP A 78 -7.62 7.92 -11.85
N MET A 79 -8.13 8.35 -10.70
CA MET A 79 -7.86 7.72 -9.41
C MET A 79 -8.32 6.25 -9.41
N PHE A 80 -9.54 5.95 -9.82
CA PHE A 80 -10.04 4.58 -9.89
C PHE A 80 -9.26 3.74 -10.89
N MET A 81 -8.90 4.32 -12.04
CA MET A 81 -8.05 3.64 -13.03
C MET A 81 -6.66 3.32 -12.48
N ARG A 82 -6.02 4.26 -11.80
CA ARG A 82 -4.72 4.08 -11.16
C ARG A 82 -4.77 2.96 -10.13
N VAL A 83 -5.75 2.98 -9.24
CA VAL A 83 -5.95 1.93 -8.21
C VAL A 83 -6.17 0.58 -8.87
N ALA A 84 -7.10 0.48 -9.82
CA ALA A 84 -7.42 -0.77 -10.49
C ALA A 84 -6.21 -1.40 -11.19
N LYS A 85 -5.43 -0.60 -11.92
CA LYS A 85 -4.22 -1.05 -12.62
C LYS A 85 -3.13 -1.49 -11.65
N THR A 86 -2.91 -0.72 -10.58
CA THR A 86 -1.89 -1.04 -9.57
C THR A 86 -2.20 -2.36 -8.87
N ILE A 87 -3.44 -2.57 -8.47
CA ILE A 87 -3.82 -3.81 -7.79
C ILE A 87 -3.80 -5.00 -8.76
N ALA A 88 -4.32 -4.85 -9.98
CA ALA A 88 -4.29 -5.91 -10.98
C ALA A 88 -2.86 -6.35 -11.34
N ALA A 89 -1.91 -5.41 -11.36
CA ALA A 89 -0.51 -5.72 -11.68
C ALA A 89 0.12 -6.75 -10.75
N ALA A 90 -0.34 -6.84 -9.50
CA ALA A 90 0.15 -7.81 -8.52
C ALA A 90 -0.07 -9.27 -8.98
N ASP A 91 -1.11 -9.55 -9.76
CA ASP A 91 -1.41 -10.91 -10.24
C ASP A 91 -0.33 -11.48 -11.15
N LYS A 92 0.48 -10.64 -11.81
CA LYS A 92 1.65 -11.10 -12.58
C LYS A 92 2.69 -11.83 -11.72
N THR A 93 2.72 -11.56 -10.42
CA THR A 93 3.62 -12.25 -9.49
C THR A 93 3.22 -13.71 -9.31
N TYR A 94 1.92 -13.99 -9.37
CA TYR A 94 1.36 -15.32 -9.12
C TYR A 94 1.08 -16.07 -10.44
N ASP A 95 0.55 -15.38 -11.45
CA ASP A 95 0.29 -15.94 -12.79
C ASP A 95 0.87 -15.04 -13.88
N LYS A 96 1.98 -15.49 -14.49
CA LYS A 96 2.63 -14.79 -15.60
C LYS A 96 1.73 -14.62 -16.84
N LYS A 97 0.67 -15.45 -16.98
CA LYS A 97 -0.29 -15.41 -18.08
C LYS A 97 -1.53 -14.56 -17.77
N ALA A 98 -1.65 -14.02 -16.56
CA ALA A 98 -2.79 -13.19 -16.16
C ALA A 98 -3.01 -12.03 -17.15
N ASN A 99 -4.25 -11.84 -17.57
CA ASN A 99 -4.66 -10.70 -18.39
C ASN A 99 -4.92 -9.48 -17.48
N ILE A 100 -3.87 -8.71 -17.25
CA ILE A 100 -3.89 -7.56 -16.33
C ILE A 100 -4.85 -6.47 -16.77
N ASP A 101 -4.99 -6.24 -18.07
CA ASP A 101 -5.87 -5.17 -18.59
C ASP A 101 -7.34 -5.52 -18.36
N GLU A 102 -7.72 -6.77 -18.57
CA GLU A 102 -9.08 -7.26 -18.30
C GLU A 102 -9.38 -7.22 -16.79
N LEU A 103 -8.44 -7.66 -15.97
CA LEU A 103 -8.58 -7.64 -14.52
C LEU A 103 -8.68 -6.20 -13.98
N ALA A 104 -7.85 -5.29 -14.46
CA ALA A 104 -7.92 -3.88 -14.12
C ALA A 104 -9.25 -3.25 -14.53
N LYS A 105 -9.77 -3.58 -15.73
CA LYS A 105 -11.09 -3.13 -16.18
C LYS A 105 -12.19 -3.61 -15.23
N ARG A 106 -12.13 -4.86 -14.81
CA ARG A 106 -13.08 -5.44 -13.86
C ARG A 106 -13.03 -4.74 -12.50
N PHE A 107 -11.84 -4.53 -11.94
CA PHE A 107 -11.67 -3.80 -10.67
C PHE A 107 -12.16 -2.36 -10.77
N TYR A 108 -11.86 -1.68 -11.87
CA TYR A 108 -12.39 -0.35 -12.14
C TYR A 108 -13.93 -0.33 -12.14
N GLN A 109 -14.56 -1.25 -12.87
CA GLN A 109 -16.01 -1.33 -12.95
C GLN A 109 -16.66 -1.54 -11.58
N MET A 110 -16.09 -2.41 -10.74
CA MET A 110 -16.59 -2.63 -9.37
C MET A 110 -16.58 -1.33 -8.56
N MET A 111 -15.52 -0.52 -8.67
CA MET A 111 -15.43 0.77 -7.98
C MET A 111 -16.36 1.82 -8.60
N ALA A 112 -16.42 1.91 -9.92
CA ALA A 112 -17.24 2.90 -10.63
C ALA A 112 -18.74 2.66 -10.44
N ASN A 113 -19.15 1.40 -10.25
CA ASN A 113 -20.53 1.01 -9.97
C ASN A 113 -20.89 1.00 -8.47
N PHE A 114 -19.91 1.28 -7.58
CA PHE A 114 -20.07 1.20 -6.12
C PHE A 114 -20.41 -0.21 -5.60
N GLU A 115 -20.02 -1.26 -6.33
CA GLU A 115 -20.14 -2.64 -5.89
C GLU A 115 -19.08 -2.99 -4.83
N PHE A 116 -17.91 -2.35 -4.93
CA PHE A 116 -16.81 -2.47 -3.99
C PHE A 116 -16.00 -1.17 -3.95
N MET A 117 -15.59 -0.76 -2.76
CA MET A 117 -14.70 0.37 -2.56
C MET A 117 -13.56 -0.02 -1.61
N PRO A 118 -12.29 0.09 -2.04
CA PRO A 118 -11.16 -0.21 -1.16
C PRO A 118 -11.03 0.83 -0.05
N ASN A 119 -10.18 0.53 0.93
CA ASN A 119 -9.91 1.47 2.02
C ASN A 119 -9.25 2.77 1.53
N SER A 120 -9.33 3.81 2.35
CA SER A 120 -8.77 5.13 2.03
C SER A 120 -7.27 5.11 1.67
N PRO A 121 -6.38 4.41 2.40
CA PRO A 121 -4.97 4.31 2.01
C PRO A 121 -4.76 3.73 0.61
N THR A 122 -5.53 2.73 0.21
CA THR A 122 -5.46 2.18 -1.15
C THR A 122 -5.85 3.22 -2.20
N LEU A 123 -6.96 3.93 -2.00
CA LEU A 123 -7.39 5.01 -2.91
C LEU A 123 -6.34 6.13 -3.00
N MET A 124 -5.71 6.47 -1.88
CA MET A 124 -4.73 7.55 -1.82
C MET A 124 -3.37 7.16 -2.38
N ASN A 125 -2.88 5.94 -2.12
CA ASN A 125 -1.46 5.60 -2.28
C ASN A 125 -1.18 4.55 -3.37
N ALA A 126 -2.17 3.79 -3.86
CA ALA A 126 -1.92 2.82 -4.92
C ALA A 126 -1.34 3.50 -6.16
N GLY A 127 -0.21 3.00 -6.66
CA GLY A 127 0.50 3.56 -7.81
C GLY A 127 1.15 4.93 -7.54
N ARG A 128 1.49 5.23 -6.29
CA ARG A 128 2.28 6.39 -5.87
C ARG A 128 3.52 5.94 -5.11
N ASP A 129 4.49 6.83 -4.95
CA ASP A 129 5.80 6.56 -4.34
C ASP A 129 5.70 5.96 -2.93
N LEU A 130 4.73 6.41 -2.12
CA LEU A 130 4.53 5.86 -0.78
C LEU A 130 4.08 4.39 -0.80
N GLY A 131 3.21 4.00 -1.74
CA GLY A 131 2.76 2.62 -1.97
C GLY A 131 2.08 1.90 -0.79
N GLN A 132 1.83 2.58 0.33
CA GLN A 132 1.23 1.99 1.53
C GLN A 132 -0.28 1.85 1.33
N LEU A 133 -0.80 0.61 1.36
CA LEU A 133 -2.19 0.30 1.05
C LEU A 133 -3.03 -0.14 2.26
N SER A 134 -2.38 -0.46 3.40
CA SER A 134 -3.06 -0.92 4.60
C SER A 134 -3.64 0.23 5.42
N GLY A 135 -4.87 0.06 5.92
CA GLY A 135 -5.51 1.02 6.81
C GLY A 135 -5.17 0.83 8.28
N CYS A 136 -4.86 -0.41 8.69
CA CYS A 136 -4.68 -0.80 10.10
C CYS A 136 -3.47 -1.70 10.26
N PHE A 137 -2.73 -1.48 11.34
CA PHE A 137 -1.53 -2.23 11.71
C PHE A 137 -1.62 -2.66 13.16
N VAL A 138 -1.19 -3.88 13.47
CA VAL A 138 -1.03 -4.36 14.84
C VAL A 138 0.46 -4.45 15.12
N LEU A 139 0.92 -3.74 16.15
CA LEU A 139 2.31 -3.72 16.59
C LEU A 139 2.44 -4.57 17.85
N PRO A 140 3.30 -5.60 17.85
CA PRO A 140 3.66 -6.29 19.10
C PRO A 140 4.51 -5.35 19.95
N ILE A 141 4.33 -5.42 21.27
CA ILE A 141 5.18 -4.72 22.24
C ILE A 141 5.77 -5.79 23.17
N GLY A 142 7.08 -5.94 23.15
CA GLY A 142 7.81 -6.75 24.09
C GLY A 142 8.10 -6.05 25.42
N ASP A 143 8.65 -6.78 26.38
CA ASP A 143 8.93 -6.30 27.73
C ASP A 143 10.36 -5.73 27.87
N SER A 144 10.81 -4.98 26.87
CA SER A 144 12.08 -4.26 26.93
C SER A 144 11.91 -2.78 26.55
N MET A 145 12.80 -1.91 27.07
CA MET A 145 12.75 -0.49 26.75
C MET A 145 12.93 -0.24 25.24
N GLU A 146 13.82 -0.99 24.60
CA GLU A 146 14.05 -0.91 23.15
C GLU A 146 12.75 -1.22 22.38
N GLU A 147 12.10 -2.32 22.67
CA GLU A 147 10.86 -2.74 21.97
C GLU A 147 9.72 -1.77 22.20
N ILE A 148 9.58 -1.23 23.41
CA ILE A 148 8.57 -0.21 23.74
C ILE A 148 8.79 1.05 22.89
N PHE A 149 10.03 1.58 22.84
CA PHE A 149 10.31 2.78 22.06
C PHE A 149 10.32 2.54 20.56
N ASP A 150 10.70 1.35 20.09
CA ASP A 150 10.51 0.98 18.68
C ASP A 150 9.02 0.94 18.30
N ALA A 151 8.14 0.42 19.14
CA ALA A 151 6.71 0.47 18.89
C ALA A 151 6.18 1.91 18.80
N VAL A 152 6.66 2.84 19.64
CA VAL A 152 6.34 4.28 19.54
C VAL A 152 6.83 4.87 18.21
N LYS A 153 8.07 4.59 17.84
CA LYS A 153 8.66 5.04 16.56
C LYS A 153 7.85 4.53 15.35
N TYR A 154 7.54 3.22 15.29
CA TYR A 154 6.75 2.66 14.20
C TYR A 154 5.33 3.20 14.17
N THR A 155 4.71 3.44 15.32
CA THR A 155 3.43 4.13 15.40
C THR A 155 3.47 5.49 14.72
N ALA A 156 4.48 6.31 15.02
CA ALA A 156 4.64 7.62 14.41
C ALA A 156 4.82 7.55 12.89
N LEU A 157 5.61 6.58 12.40
CA LEU A 157 5.83 6.37 10.96
C LEU A 157 4.57 5.90 10.24
N ILE A 158 3.80 4.99 10.83
CA ILE A 158 2.53 4.50 10.29
C ILE A 158 1.50 5.64 10.25
N HIS A 159 1.35 6.41 11.33
CA HIS A 159 0.43 7.55 11.38
C HIS A 159 0.80 8.63 10.36
N LYS A 160 2.11 8.86 10.12
CA LYS A 160 2.58 9.76 9.06
C LYS A 160 2.10 9.32 7.68
N SER A 161 1.96 8.02 7.43
CA SER A 161 1.46 7.47 6.18
C SER A 161 -0.07 7.40 6.09
N GLY A 162 -0.79 7.81 7.13
CA GLY A 162 -2.26 7.77 7.21
C GLY A 162 -2.83 6.44 7.71
N GLY A 163 -2.00 5.50 8.17
CA GLY A 163 -2.44 4.25 8.79
C GLY A 163 -2.86 4.43 10.25
N GLY A 164 -3.70 3.53 10.75
CA GLY A 164 -4.02 3.40 12.18
C GLY A 164 -3.20 2.28 12.84
N THR A 165 -2.95 2.38 14.13
CA THR A 165 -2.21 1.36 14.89
C THR A 165 -3.02 0.82 16.06
N GLY A 166 -2.92 -0.48 16.28
CA GLY A 166 -3.29 -1.17 17.52
C GLY A 166 -2.06 -1.85 18.12
N PHE A 167 -2.13 -2.24 19.38
CA PHE A 167 -1.03 -2.88 20.08
C PHE A 167 -1.47 -4.23 20.62
N MET A 168 -0.50 -5.15 20.64
CA MET A 168 -0.64 -6.47 21.25
C MET A 168 0.45 -6.61 22.31
N TYR A 169 0.02 -6.89 23.56
CA TYR A 169 0.86 -7.09 24.73
C TYR A 169 1.03 -8.58 25.01
#